data_6e1ed85ec35fae8e9b2933050899bb6d
#
_entry.id   6e1ed85ec35fae8e9b2933050899bb6d
#
_cell.length_a   1.000
_cell.length_b   1.000
_cell.length_c   1.000
_cell.angle_alpha   90.00
_cell.angle_beta   90.00
_cell.angle_gamma   90.00
#
_symmetry.space_group_name_H-M   'P 1'
#
loop_
_entity.id
_entity.type
_entity.pdbx_description
1 polymer ?
#
loop_
_entity_poly.entity_id
_entity_poly.type
_entity_poly.pdbx_seq_one_letter_code
_entity_poly.pdbx_strand_id
1 'polypeptide(L)'
;MASANMASTSIVGPVYPAVSYKPKYDNWPYNDSDFIRYDENDDSLFYQQPRLVTHIDDPAIARLTQYYDTALPKSGKIMDMCTSWKSFYPSSIIEAIQKKELEVFGVGLNAEEMSLNSVFQDPDHWRVMDLNKPLNDVRSGWQGQGLEFDAVTCVVSIDYLNKPLQICKNLLDATKEGGRVHLVISNRCFPNKVVRRWLTLNEWCRLEFVGDYLHFSGWKDVEIVDVCAQNSRNGMRITDDQGTVTVRSASSTSHLDPLWVVRATKRG
;
A
#
# COMPACT_ATOMS: atom_id res chain seq x y z
N MET A 1 5.58 27.59 -48.03
CA MET A 1 6.16 26.82 -46.92
C MET A 1 5.09 26.63 -45.87
N ALA A 2 4.48 25.47 -45.81
CA ALA A 2 3.41 25.20 -44.83
C ALA A 2 4.07 24.59 -43.60
N SER A 3 3.97 25.31 -42.47
CA SER A 3 4.44 24.87 -41.18
C SER A 3 3.46 23.82 -40.65
N ALA A 4 3.91 22.57 -40.56
CA ALA A 4 3.15 21.48 -39.94
C ALA A 4 3.16 21.69 -38.42
N ASN A 5 2.03 22.02 -37.87
CA ASN A 5 1.77 22.10 -36.43
C ASN A 5 1.68 20.63 -35.91
N MET A 6 2.76 20.11 -35.35
CA MET A 6 2.73 18.82 -34.64
C MET A 6 1.96 19.03 -33.32
N ALA A 7 0.71 18.61 -33.31
CA ALA A 7 -0.06 18.51 -32.08
C ALA A 7 0.63 17.46 -31.17
N SER A 8 1.16 17.92 -30.06
CA SER A 8 1.65 17.08 -28.97
C SER A 8 0.46 16.27 -28.41
N THR A 9 0.33 15.02 -28.79
CA THR A 9 -0.55 14.08 -28.13
C THR A 9 0.02 13.82 -26.74
N SER A 10 -0.49 14.49 -25.74
CA SER A 10 -0.27 14.13 -24.33
C SER A 10 -0.76 12.70 -24.15
N ILE A 11 0.14 11.77 -23.93
CA ILE A 11 -0.19 10.41 -23.52
C ILE A 11 -0.79 10.53 -22.13
N VAL A 12 -2.13 10.58 -22.06
CA VAL A 12 -2.84 10.47 -20.79
C VAL A 12 -2.65 9.03 -20.30
N GLY A 13 -1.89 8.87 -19.22
CA GLY A 13 -1.70 7.57 -18.58
C GLY A 13 -3.04 6.95 -18.13
N PRO A 14 -3.02 5.68 -17.71
CA PRO A 14 -4.23 4.99 -17.29
C PRO A 14 -4.93 5.71 -16.14
N VAL A 15 -6.24 5.91 -16.28
CA VAL A 15 -7.09 6.48 -15.24
C VAL A 15 -7.75 5.34 -14.49
N TYR A 16 -7.58 5.32 -13.17
CA TYR A 16 -8.18 4.33 -12.28
C TYR A 16 -9.42 4.94 -11.60
N PRO A 17 -10.55 4.22 -11.52
CA PRO A 17 -11.68 4.66 -10.73
C PRO A 17 -11.26 4.82 -9.26
N ALA A 18 -11.56 5.96 -8.70
CA ALA A 18 -11.27 6.29 -7.30
C ALA A 18 -12.51 6.87 -6.63
N VAL A 19 -12.70 6.51 -5.38
CA VAL A 19 -13.76 7.00 -4.53
C VAL A 19 -13.14 7.69 -3.32
N SER A 20 -13.59 8.92 -3.05
CA SER A 20 -13.19 9.60 -1.81
C SER A 20 -13.76 8.86 -0.61
N TYR A 21 -12.89 8.45 0.31
CA TYR A 21 -13.30 7.87 1.57
C TYR A 21 -14.03 8.92 2.43
N LYS A 22 -15.11 8.49 3.07
CA LYS A 22 -15.87 9.32 4.01
C LYS A 22 -15.90 8.63 5.37
N PRO A 23 -15.39 9.27 6.44
CA PRO A 23 -15.44 8.68 7.77
C PRO A 23 -16.90 8.50 8.21
N LYS A 24 -17.18 7.35 8.82
CA LYS A 24 -18.48 7.03 9.40
C LYS A 24 -18.57 7.42 10.88
N TYR A 25 -17.44 7.72 11.49
CA TYR A 25 -17.31 7.96 12.93
C TYR A 25 -16.59 9.29 13.18
N ASP A 26 -16.96 9.98 14.26
CA ASP A 26 -16.29 11.22 14.67
C ASP A 26 -14.99 10.98 15.43
N ASN A 27 -14.85 9.80 16.04
CA ASN A 27 -13.66 9.39 16.79
C ASN A 27 -13.29 7.96 16.42
N TRP A 28 -12.04 7.57 16.72
CA TRP A 28 -11.55 6.20 16.51
C TRP A 28 -12.51 5.17 17.14
N PRO A 29 -13.16 4.32 16.33
CA PRO A 29 -14.24 3.48 16.80
C PRO A 29 -13.80 2.09 17.28
N TYR A 30 -12.51 1.77 17.18
CA TYR A 30 -11.98 0.44 17.41
C TYR A 30 -11.25 0.34 18.74
N ASN A 31 -11.17 -0.86 19.29
CA ASN A 31 -10.45 -1.20 20.50
C ASN A 31 -9.48 -2.37 20.27
N ASP A 32 -8.64 -2.69 21.25
CA ASP A 32 -7.59 -3.69 21.12
C ASP A 32 -8.13 -5.08 20.69
N SER A 33 -9.37 -5.43 21.07
CA SER A 33 -9.96 -6.73 20.69
C SER A 33 -10.23 -6.87 19.19
N ASP A 34 -10.37 -5.76 18.47
CA ASP A 34 -10.54 -5.74 17.01
C ASP A 34 -9.25 -6.16 16.27
N PHE A 35 -8.10 -5.97 16.93
CA PHE A 35 -6.76 -6.20 16.38
C PHE A 35 -6.07 -7.46 16.89
N ILE A 36 -6.73 -8.23 17.78
CA ILE A 36 -6.24 -9.56 18.20
C ILE A 36 -6.24 -10.49 16.98
N ARG A 37 -5.22 -11.34 16.87
CA ARG A 37 -5.04 -12.36 15.84
C ARG A 37 -5.31 -13.75 16.41
N TYR A 38 -5.59 -14.74 15.60
CA TYR A 38 -5.69 -16.13 16.08
C TYR A 38 -4.34 -16.69 16.54
N ASP A 39 -3.26 -16.28 15.89
CA ASP A 39 -1.88 -16.63 16.27
C ASP A 39 -1.14 -15.37 16.71
N GLU A 40 -1.01 -15.18 18.02
CA GLU A 40 -0.27 -14.10 18.66
C GLU A 40 1.19 -14.45 18.97
N ASN A 41 1.67 -15.64 18.52
CA ASN A 41 3.08 -15.95 18.63
C ASN A 41 3.92 -14.93 17.85
N ASP A 42 5.18 -14.82 18.25
CA ASP A 42 6.14 -13.91 17.62
C ASP A 42 6.16 -14.09 16.11
N ASP A 43 5.99 -12.99 15.38
CA ASP A 43 5.92 -13.02 13.92
C ASP A 43 7.24 -13.47 13.29
N SER A 44 8.37 -13.29 13.98
CA SER A 44 9.67 -13.80 13.53
C SER A 44 9.68 -15.32 13.37
N LEU A 45 8.87 -16.06 14.14
CA LEU A 45 8.73 -17.51 14.00
C LEU A 45 7.94 -17.87 12.74
N PHE A 46 6.86 -17.16 12.46
CA PHE A 46 6.04 -17.38 11.28
C PHE A 46 6.76 -17.04 9.97
N TYR A 47 7.56 -15.98 9.98
CA TYR A 47 8.33 -15.51 8.82
C TYR A 47 9.78 -16.00 8.80
N GLN A 48 10.17 -16.96 9.67
CA GLN A 48 11.54 -17.49 9.76
C GLN A 48 12.01 -18.13 8.44
N GLN A 49 11.13 -18.89 7.78
CA GLN A 49 11.45 -19.54 6.52
C GLN A 49 11.10 -18.58 5.36
N PRO A 50 12.03 -18.28 4.45
CA PRO A 50 11.78 -17.41 3.31
C PRO A 50 10.71 -18.02 2.40
N ARG A 51 9.81 -17.14 1.91
CA ARG A 51 8.72 -17.50 1.00
C ARG A 51 8.89 -16.75 -0.31
N LEU A 52 9.65 -17.32 -1.22
CA LEU A 52 9.94 -16.71 -2.53
C LEU A 52 8.77 -16.95 -3.51
N VAL A 53 7.56 -16.60 -3.06
CA VAL A 53 6.31 -16.70 -3.82
C VAL A 53 5.61 -15.36 -3.85
N THR A 54 4.83 -15.12 -4.90
CA THR A 54 3.91 -13.98 -4.95
C THR A 54 2.59 -14.39 -4.30
N HIS A 55 2.03 -13.52 -3.47
CA HIS A 55 0.79 -13.78 -2.75
C HIS A 55 -0.46 -13.30 -3.52
N ILE A 56 -0.25 -12.68 -4.68
CA ILE A 56 -1.27 -12.28 -5.67
C ILE A 56 -0.87 -12.82 -7.03
N ASP A 57 -1.83 -12.97 -7.93
CA ASP A 57 -1.61 -13.53 -9.26
C ASP A 57 -0.88 -12.57 -10.22
N ASP A 58 -0.34 -13.09 -11.32
CA ASP A 58 0.41 -12.31 -12.30
C ASP A 58 -0.42 -11.16 -12.91
N PRO A 59 -1.72 -11.32 -13.23
CA PRO A 59 -2.55 -10.20 -13.66
C PRO A 59 -2.69 -9.09 -12.64
N ALA A 60 -2.82 -9.40 -11.35
CA ALA A 60 -2.86 -8.41 -10.28
C ALA A 60 -1.50 -7.69 -10.16
N ILE A 61 -0.39 -8.41 -10.25
CA ILE A 61 0.97 -7.85 -10.27
C ILE A 61 1.14 -6.88 -11.44
N ALA A 62 0.73 -7.27 -12.65
CA ALA A 62 0.83 -6.41 -13.84
C ALA A 62 0.06 -5.10 -13.66
N ARG A 63 -1.15 -5.16 -13.07
CA ARG A 63 -1.97 -3.97 -12.77
C ARG A 63 -1.36 -3.09 -11.70
N LEU A 64 -0.80 -3.69 -10.64
CA LEU A 64 -0.10 -2.95 -9.59
C LEU A 64 1.11 -2.21 -10.17
N THR A 65 1.90 -2.89 -11.00
CA THR A 65 3.06 -2.31 -11.69
C THR A 65 2.67 -1.10 -12.54
N GLN A 66 1.57 -1.20 -13.32
CA GLN A 66 1.03 -0.07 -14.08
C GLN A 66 0.54 1.08 -13.20
N TYR A 67 -0.14 0.76 -12.09
CA TYR A 67 -0.58 1.77 -11.12
C TYR A 67 0.62 2.51 -10.53
N TYR A 68 1.64 1.81 -10.11
CA TYR A 68 2.86 2.40 -9.56
C TYR A 68 3.60 3.28 -10.57
N ASP A 69 3.55 2.94 -11.86
CA ASP A 69 4.17 3.75 -12.90
C ASP A 69 3.60 5.17 -12.98
N THR A 70 2.32 5.33 -12.66
CA THR A 70 1.63 6.63 -12.67
C THR A 70 1.54 7.29 -11.30
N ALA A 71 1.56 6.51 -10.22
CA ALA A 71 1.24 7.00 -8.89
C ALA A 71 2.47 7.32 -8.02
N LEU A 72 3.62 6.67 -8.29
CA LEU A 72 4.82 6.85 -7.49
C LEU A 72 5.78 7.89 -8.10
N PRO A 73 6.54 8.61 -7.25
CA PRO A 73 7.55 9.54 -7.70
C PRO A 73 8.70 8.83 -8.40
N LYS A 74 9.34 9.51 -9.37
CA LYS A 74 10.53 9.02 -10.07
C LYS A 74 11.83 9.61 -9.48
N SER A 75 11.73 10.39 -8.41
CA SER A 75 12.89 10.94 -7.67
C SER A 75 12.54 11.07 -6.19
N GLY A 76 13.56 11.12 -5.35
CA GLY A 76 13.41 11.24 -3.90
C GLY A 76 13.47 9.89 -3.18
N LYS A 77 12.58 9.63 -2.22
CA LYS A 77 12.65 8.45 -1.35
C LYS A 77 11.30 7.75 -1.21
N ILE A 78 11.30 6.43 -1.34
CA ILE A 78 10.13 5.59 -1.08
C ILE A 78 10.41 4.70 0.14
N MET A 79 9.45 4.61 1.07
CA MET A 79 9.42 3.56 2.09
C MET A 79 8.57 2.40 1.60
N ASP A 80 9.17 1.20 1.49
CA ASP A 80 8.46 -0.05 1.20
C ASP A 80 8.25 -0.82 2.51
N MET A 81 7.03 -0.75 3.03
CA MET A 81 6.66 -1.30 4.33
C MET A 81 6.21 -2.75 4.21
N CYS A 82 6.59 -3.59 5.17
CA CYS A 82 6.36 -5.03 5.14
C CYS A 82 6.93 -5.69 3.87
N THR A 83 8.09 -5.21 3.44
CA THR A 83 8.72 -5.66 2.21
C THR A 83 9.25 -7.10 2.33
N SER A 84 9.30 -7.77 1.19
CA SER A 84 9.82 -9.11 1.00
C SER A 84 10.82 -9.13 -0.17
N TRP A 85 10.94 -10.23 -0.87
CA TRP A 85 11.89 -10.43 -1.97
C TRP A 85 11.53 -9.66 -3.25
N LYS A 86 10.34 -9.01 -3.32
CA LYS A 86 9.86 -8.32 -4.51
C LYS A 86 8.92 -7.17 -4.19
N SER A 87 9.15 -5.99 -4.78
CA SER A 87 8.37 -4.76 -4.56
C SER A 87 7.44 -4.39 -5.70
N PHE A 88 7.40 -5.14 -6.81
CA PHE A 88 6.53 -4.96 -7.99
C PHE A 88 6.62 -3.58 -8.67
N TYR A 89 7.75 -2.88 -8.53
CA TYR A 89 7.94 -1.59 -9.17
C TYR A 89 8.13 -1.69 -10.69
N PRO A 90 7.63 -0.71 -11.47
CA PRO A 90 7.78 -0.66 -12.92
C PRO A 90 9.23 -0.35 -13.32
N SER A 91 9.54 -0.60 -14.59
CA SER A 91 10.87 -0.31 -15.17
C SER A 91 11.30 1.15 -14.98
N SER A 92 10.37 2.11 -15.06
CA SER A 92 10.65 3.52 -14.83
C SER A 92 11.15 3.85 -13.41
N ILE A 93 10.64 3.14 -12.40
CA ILE A 93 11.13 3.23 -11.00
C ILE A 93 12.50 2.55 -10.90
N ILE A 94 12.66 1.37 -11.48
CA ILE A 94 13.94 0.64 -11.46
C ILE A 94 15.05 1.47 -12.13
N GLU A 95 14.74 2.10 -13.27
CA GLU A 95 15.69 3.01 -13.95
C GLU A 95 16.06 4.22 -13.08
N ALA A 96 15.09 4.83 -12.39
CA ALA A 96 15.34 5.95 -11.47
C ALA A 96 16.26 5.54 -10.30
N ILE A 97 16.07 4.32 -9.76
CA ILE A 97 16.93 3.74 -8.72
C ILE A 97 18.35 3.54 -9.25
N GLN A 98 18.50 2.96 -10.46
CA GLN A 98 19.80 2.74 -11.09
C GLN A 98 20.57 4.05 -11.36
N LYS A 99 19.83 5.12 -11.71
CA LYS A 99 20.38 6.46 -11.89
C LYS A 99 20.65 7.21 -10.58
N LYS A 100 20.30 6.63 -9.43
CA LYS A 100 20.38 7.25 -8.10
C LYS A 100 19.54 8.54 -7.97
N GLU A 101 18.48 8.64 -8.75
CA GLU A 101 17.48 9.70 -8.67
C GLU A 101 16.42 9.37 -7.62
N LEU A 102 16.21 8.07 -7.38
CA LEU A 102 15.25 7.53 -6.40
C LEU A 102 15.96 6.52 -5.50
N GLU A 103 15.69 6.60 -4.20
CA GLU A 103 16.12 5.63 -3.20
C GLU A 103 14.90 4.91 -2.61
N VAL A 104 15.01 3.60 -2.40
CA VAL A 104 13.97 2.79 -1.76
C VAL A 104 14.51 2.25 -0.45
N PHE A 105 13.77 2.51 0.62
CA PHE A 105 14.05 2.01 1.96
C PHE A 105 13.00 0.97 2.33
N GLY A 106 13.38 -0.12 2.97
CA GLY A 106 12.45 -1.20 3.27
C GLY A 106 12.53 -1.70 4.70
N VAL A 107 11.36 -2.07 5.24
CA VAL A 107 11.25 -2.81 6.50
C VAL A 107 10.45 -4.08 6.28
N GLY A 108 10.95 -5.21 6.78
CA GLY A 108 10.32 -6.52 6.62
C GLY A 108 10.79 -7.48 7.70
N LEU A 109 10.36 -8.73 7.67
CA LEU A 109 10.63 -9.70 8.73
C LEU A 109 11.62 -10.80 8.36
N ASN A 110 11.99 -10.93 7.08
CA ASN A 110 12.91 -11.96 6.64
C ASN A 110 14.11 -11.36 5.89
N ALA A 111 15.31 -11.48 6.47
CA ALA A 111 16.54 -10.93 5.90
C ALA A 111 16.92 -11.57 4.56
N GLU A 112 16.67 -12.88 4.38
CA GLU A 112 16.98 -13.60 3.14
C GLU A 112 16.08 -13.10 2.01
N GLU A 113 14.77 -12.97 2.24
CA GLU A 113 13.86 -12.41 1.26
C GLU A 113 14.27 -10.99 0.85
N MET A 114 14.54 -10.12 1.84
CA MET A 114 14.90 -8.72 1.57
C MET A 114 16.23 -8.60 0.82
N SER A 115 17.21 -9.46 1.12
CA SER A 115 18.49 -9.47 0.42
C SER A 115 18.38 -9.84 -1.07
N LEU A 116 17.32 -10.55 -1.45
CA LEU A 116 17.02 -10.92 -2.84
C LEU A 116 16.22 -9.85 -3.59
N ASN A 117 15.73 -8.84 -2.90
CA ASN A 117 14.93 -7.80 -3.53
C ASN A 117 15.83 -6.80 -4.27
N SER A 118 15.76 -6.81 -5.59
CA SER A 118 16.62 -6.04 -6.48
C SER A 118 16.49 -4.52 -6.37
N VAL A 119 15.48 -4.01 -5.66
CA VAL A 119 15.31 -2.55 -5.46
C VAL A 119 16.24 -1.99 -4.40
N PHE A 120 16.78 -2.83 -3.52
CA PHE A 120 17.73 -2.42 -2.48
C PHE A 120 19.16 -2.50 -3.02
N GLN A 121 19.65 -1.36 -3.52
CA GLN A 121 21.01 -1.25 -4.05
C GLN A 121 22.08 -1.22 -2.94
N ASP A 122 21.69 -0.83 -1.74
CA ASP A 122 22.54 -0.71 -0.58
C ASP A 122 21.96 -1.54 0.59
N PRO A 123 22.77 -2.38 1.27
CA PRO A 123 22.33 -3.10 2.46
C PRO A 123 21.81 -2.17 3.57
N ASP A 124 22.24 -0.91 3.58
CA ASP A 124 21.77 0.09 4.55
C ASP A 124 20.35 0.61 4.24
N HIS A 125 19.81 0.30 3.07
CA HIS A 125 18.45 0.70 2.69
C HIS A 125 17.35 -0.21 3.21
N TRP A 126 17.65 -1.31 3.89
CA TRP A 126 16.62 -2.15 4.47
C TRP A 126 16.95 -2.61 5.90
N ARG A 127 15.91 -2.91 6.68
CA ARG A 127 16.03 -3.38 8.05
C ARG A 127 15.04 -4.51 8.33
N VAL A 128 15.51 -5.54 9.05
CA VAL A 128 14.62 -6.55 9.63
C VAL A 128 13.96 -5.93 10.86
N MET A 129 12.64 -5.74 10.78
CA MET A 129 11.90 -5.03 11.82
C MET A 129 10.46 -5.54 11.90
N ASP A 130 10.05 -5.99 13.08
CA ASP A 130 8.66 -6.31 13.37
C ASP A 130 7.90 -5.06 13.82
N LEU A 131 7.04 -4.54 12.95
CA LEU A 131 6.24 -3.34 13.23
C LEU A 131 5.15 -3.57 14.29
N ASN A 132 4.86 -4.82 14.66
CA ASN A 132 3.95 -5.15 15.76
C ASN A 132 4.61 -5.07 17.14
N LYS A 133 5.94 -4.97 17.20
CA LYS A 133 6.64 -4.82 18.47
C LYS A 133 6.50 -3.39 19.03
N PRO A 134 6.39 -3.24 20.36
CA PRO A 134 6.39 -1.93 21.00
C PRO A 134 7.63 -1.11 20.59
N LEU A 135 7.47 0.18 20.37
CA LEU A 135 8.51 1.14 20.03
C LEU A 135 9.11 1.00 18.62
N ASN A 136 8.70 0.04 17.81
CA ASN A 136 9.14 -0.05 16.44
C ASN A 136 8.42 1.00 15.57
N ASP A 137 9.21 1.96 15.12
CA ASP A 137 8.84 2.99 14.16
C ASP A 137 9.63 2.73 12.88
N VAL A 138 9.03 2.93 11.71
CA VAL A 138 9.70 2.73 10.42
C VAL A 138 11.02 3.52 10.30
N ARG A 139 11.17 4.62 11.05
CA ARG A 139 12.40 5.43 11.09
C ARG A 139 13.45 4.90 12.06
N SER A 140 13.08 4.02 12.99
CA SER A 140 13.98 3.60 14.07
C SER A 140 15.22 2.86 13.54
N GLY A 141 15.10 2.21 12.39
CA GLY A 141 16.23 1.57 11.70
C GLY A 141 17.26 2.54 11.12
N TRP A 142 16.94 3.84 11.03
CA TRP A 142 17.79 4.89 10.45
C TRP A 142 17.84 6.14 11.35
N GLN A 143 17.94 5.91 12.67
CA GLN A 143 17.98 6.99 13.64
C GLN A 143 19.11 7.97 13.34
N GLY A 144 18.81 9.27 13.44
CA GLY A 144 19.78 10.34 13.22
C GLY A 144 20.00 10.72 11.75
N GLN A 145 19.42 9.99 10.79
CA GLN A 145 19.56 10.33 9.36
C GLN A 145 18.52 11.33 8.87
N GLY A 146 17.49 11.66 9.67
CA GLY A 146 16.46 12.64 9.29
C GLY A 146 15.69 12.23 8.02
N LEU A 147 15.44 10.92 7.82
CA LEU A 147 14.78 10.41 6.62
C LEU A 147 13.32 10.84 6.58
N GLU A 148 12.96 11.43 5.44
CA GLU A 148 11.58 11.72 5.08
C GLU A 148 11.29 11.16 3.69
N PHE A 149 10.09 10.58 3.52
CA PHE A 149 9.70 9.86 2.31
C PHE A 149 8.72 10.66 1.44
N ASP A 150 8.91 10.59 0.14
CA ASP A 150 8.01 11.16 -0.86
C ASP A 150 6.79 10.24 -1.09
N ALA A 151 6.98 8.94 -0.90
CA ALA A 151 5.90 7.95 -0.92
C ALA A 151 6.16 6.81 0.04
N VAL A 152 5.07 6.16 0.47
CA VAL A 152 5.08 4.93 1.26
C VAL A 152 4.25 3.88 0.52
N THR A 153 4.76 2.66 0.39
CA THR A 153 4.06 1.51 -0.18
C THR A 153 3.93 0.40 0.84
N CYS A 154 2.81 -0.33 0.81
CA CYS A 154 2.61 -1.56 1.57
C CYS A 154 1.73 -2.49 0.74
N VAL A 155 2.23 -3.68 0.39
CA VAL A 155 1.51 -4.61 -0.48
C VAL A 155 0.97 -5.78 0.32
N VAL A 156 -0.36 -5.92 0.34
CA VAL A 156 -1.14 -7.01 0.96
C VAL A 156 -0.64 -7.43 2.35
N SER A 157 -0.36 -6.43 3.20
CA SER A 157 0.27 -6.67 4.51
C SER A 157 -0.24 -5.80 5.65
N ILE A 158 -0.98 -4.73 5.38
CA ILE A 158 -1.49 -3.82 6.44
C ILE A 158 -2.46 -4.53 7.39
N ASP A 159 -3.13 -5.55 6.94
CA ASP A 159 -4.10 -6.38 7.67
C ASP A 159 -3.47 -7.30 8.72
N TYR A 160 -2.13 -7.42 8.75
CA TYR A 160 -1.38 -8.17 9.78
C TYR A 160 -0.87 -7.28 10.92
N LEU A 161 -1.03 -5.96 10.80
CA LEU A 161 -0.53 -5.00 11.76
C LEU A 161 -1.57 -4.74 12.87
N ASN A 162 -1.20 -5.06 14.11
CA ASN A 162 -2.12 -5.01 15.26
C ASN A 162 -2.19 -3.64 15.96
N LYS A 163 -1.37 -2.67 15.52
CA LYS A 163 -1.40 -1.27 15.97
C LYS A 163 -1.46 -0.28 14.81
N PRO A 164 -2.44 -0.45 13.88
CA PRO A 164 -2.44 0.27 12.62
C PRO A 164 -2.52 1.80 12.78
N LEU A 165 -3.25 2.28 13.78
CA LEU A 165 -3.36 3.73 14.04
C LEU A 165 -1.99 4.34 14.37
N GLN A 166 -1.22 3.69 15.25
CA GLN A 166 0.11 4.16 15.62
C GLN A 166 1.08 4.07 14.44
N ILE A 167 1.03 2.97 13.70
CA ILE A 167 1.89 2.75 12.53
C ILE A 167 1.59 3.80 11.46
N CYS A 168 0.31 4.04 11.12
CA CYS A 168 -0.06 5.05 10.14
C CYS A 168 0.32 6.48 10.59
N LYS A 169 0.30 6.76 11.90
CA LYS A 169 0.80 8.03 12.45
C LYS A 169 2.31 8.15 12.30
N ASN A 170 3.08 7.11 12.62
CA ASN A 170 4.52 7.08 12.43
C ASN A 170 4.90 7.27 10.95
N LEU A 171 4.13 6.66 10.04
CA LEU A 171 4.30 6.86 8.60
C LEU A 171 4.00 8.30 8.18
N LEU A 172 2.94 8.90 8.72
CA LEU A 172 2.62 10.31 8.47
C LEU A 172 3.79 11.22 8.90
N ASP A 173 4.31 11.00 10.10
CA ASP A 173 5.43 11.76 10.64
C ASP A 173 6.69 11.60 9.79
N ALA A 174 6.91 10.40 9.23
CA ALA A 174 8.06 10.07 8.37
C ALA A 174 7.90 10.52 6.91
N THR A 175 6.74 11.01 6.51
CA THR A 175 6.45 11.40 5.13
C THR A 175 6.60 12.91 4.96
N LYS A 176 7.12 13.37 3.82
CA LYS A 176 7.20 14.79 3.47
C LYS A 176 5.82 15.39 3.25
N GLU A 177 5.71 16.70 3.41
CA GLU A 177 4.52 17.44 3.01
C GLU A 177 4.22 17.20 1.51
N GLY A 178 2.98 16.87 1.18
CA GLY A 178 2.57 16.46 -0.17
C GLY A 178 2.88 15.00 -0.51
N GLY A 179 3.65 14.29 0.31
CA GLY A 179 3.96 12.87 0.13
C GLY A 179 2.73 11.98 0.35
N ARG A 180 2.75 10.77 -0.20
CA ARG A 180 1.60 9.88 -0.25
C ARG A 180 1.88 8.50 0.32
N VAL A 181 0.85 7.90 0.93
CA VAL A 181 0.82 6.49 1.30
C VAL A 181 -0.07 5.70 0.35
N HIS A 182 0.36 4.48 -0.02
CA HIS A 182 -0.33 3.55 -0.91
C HIS A 182 -0.42 2.18 -0.24
N LEU A 183 -1.55 1.85 0.36
CA LEU A 183 -1.83 0.57 1.00
C LEU A 183 -2.59 -0.33 0.03
N VAL A 184 -1.91 -1.33 -0.51
CA VAL A 184 -2.45 -2.25 -1.51
C VAL A 184 -3.16 -3.39 -0.81
N ILE A 185 -4.41 -3.63 -1.18
CA ILE A 185 -5.32 -4.58 -0.56
C ILE A 185 -5.78 -5.62 -1.59
N SER A 186 -5.79 -6.89 -1.19
CA SER A 186 -6.36 -8.00 -1.93
C SER A 186 -7.36 -8.76 -1.04
N ASN A 187 -8.06 -9.73 -1.61
CA ASN A 187 -8.88 -10.66 -0.82
C ASN A 187 -8.06 -11.81 -0.20
N ARG A 188 -6.76 -11.89 -0.50
CA ARG A 188 -5.84 -12.91 0.03
C ARG A 188 -5.34 -12.50 1.42
N CYS A 189 -5.30 -13.44 2.36
CA CYS A 189 -4.66 -13.27 3.65
C CYS A 189 -4.27 -14.61 4.27
N PHE A 190 -3.40 -14.59 5.27
CA PHE A 190 -3.13 -15.71 6.17
C PHE A 190 -4.12 -15.64 7.36
N PRO A 191 -5.16 -16.49 7.43
CA PRO A 191 -6.25 -16.32 8.40
C PRO A 191 -5.79 -16.33 9.86
N ASN A 192 -4.68 -17.00 10.17
CA ASN A 192 -4.15 -17.07 11.53
C ASN A 192 -3.40 -15.80 11.96
N LYS A 193 -2.83 -15.05 11.01
CA LYS A 193 -1.99 -13.88 11.28
C LYS A 193 -2.69 -12.54 11.01
N VAL A 194 -3.77 -12.54 10.25
CA VAL A 194 -4.55 -11.33 10.01
C VAL A 194 -5.31 -10.93 11.28
N VAL A 195 -5.52 -9.63 11.48
CA VAL A 195 -6.33 -9.14 12.61
C VAL A 195 -7.75 -9.68 12.53
N ARG A 196 -8.29 -10.10 13.67
CA ARG A 196 -9.54 -10.85 13.75
C ARG A 196 -10.72 -10.15 13.07
N ARG A 197 -10.80 -8.84 13.22
CA ARG A 197 -11.86 -8.03 12.61
C ARG A 197 -11.86 -8.16 11.08
N TRP A 198 -10.70 -8.26 10.44
CA TRP A 198 -10.58 -8.43 8.99
C TRP A 198 -11.38 -9.62 8.45
N LEU A 199 -11.42 -10.72 9.20
CA LEU A 199 -12.12 -11.95 8.79
C LEU A 199 -13.64 -11.82 8.86
N THR A 200 -14.17 -10.84 9.58
CA THR A 200 -15.62 -10.59 9.73
C THR A 200 -16.15 -9.58 8.73
N LEU A 201 -15.27 -8.87 8.01
CA LEU A 201 -15.62 -7.82 7.08
C LEU A 201 -15.68 -8.35 5.63
N ASN A 202 -16.64 -7.85 4.87
CA ASN A 202 -16.62 -8.00 3.42
C ASN A 202 -15.54 -7.10 2.80
N GLU A 203 -15.28 -7.26 1.49
CA GLU A 203 -14.20 -6.55 0.79
C GLU A 203 -14.30 -5.03 0.94
N TRP A 204 -15.49 -4.46 0.72
CA TRP A 204 -15.68 -3.01 0.85
C TRP A 204 -15.44 -2.52 2.27
N CYS A 205 -15.99 -3.21 3.27
CA CYS A 205 -15.78 -2.87 4.66
C CYS A 205 -14.30 -2.96 5.10
N ARG A 206 -13.50 -3.84 4.47
CA ARG A 206 -12.04 -3.89 4.67
C ARG A 206 -11.36 -2.63 4.14
N LEU A 207 -11.78 -2.14 2.97
CA LEU A 207 -11.23 -0.91 2.39
C LEU A 207 -11.59 0.31 3.25
N GLU A 208 -12.82 0.40 3.75
CA GLU A 208 -13.23 1.44 4.69
C GLU A 208 -12.46 1.35 6.01
N PHE A 209 -12.24 0.14 6.54
CA PHE A 209 -11.46 -0.12 7.75
C PHE A 209 -10.02 0.39 7.62
N VAL A 210 -9.39 0.17 6.47
CA VAL A 210 -8.06 0.75 6.18
C VAL A 210 -8.13 2.26 5.95
N GLY A 211 -9.22 2.76 5.39
CA GLY A 211 -9.50 4.20 5.28
C GLY A 211 -9.56 4.87 6.66
N ASP A 212 -10.19 4.21 7.65
CA ASP A 212 -10.21 4.68 9.05
C ASP A 212 -8.80 4.78 9.63
N TYR A 213 -7.89 3.83 9.33
CA TYR A 213 -6.50 3.91 9.81
C TYR A 213 -5.82 5.21 9.37
N LEU A 214 -5.97 5.53 8.10
CA LEU A 214 -5.37 6.74 7.53
C LEU A 214 -6.07 8.01 8.04
N HIS A 215 -7.40 8.04 8.04
CA HIS A 215 -8.17 9.20 8.47
C HIS A 215 -7.83 9.58 9.93
N PHE A 216 -7.95 8.62 10.86
CA PHE A 216 -7.76 8.88 12.29
C PHE A 216 -6.28 9.06 12.70
N SER A 217 -5.34 8.67 11.87
CA SER A 217 -3.92 8.98 12.06
C SER A 217 -3.50 10.34 11.50
N GLY A 218 -4.41 11.07 10.85
CA GLY A 218 -4.19 12.46 10.42
C GLY A 218 -3.96 12.67 8.92
N TRP A 219 -3.85 11.59 8.13
CA TRP A 219 -3.74 11.69 6.68
C TRP A 219 -4.95 12.40 6.05
N LYS A 220 -4.76 13.06 4.92
CA LYS A 220 -5.79 13.80 4.19
C LYS A 220 -6.05 13.18 2.82
N ASP A 221 -7.15 13.59 2.19
CA ASP A 221 -7.54 13.15 0.84
C ASP A 221 -7.49 11.62 0.70
N VAL A 222 -8.09 10.93 1.67
CA VAL A 222 -8.15 9.46 1.64
C VAL A 222 -9.04 9.01 0.48
N GLU A 223 -8.51 8.14 -0.37
CA GLU A 223 -9.20 7.61 -1.54
C GLU A 223 -9.05 6.09 -1.61
N ILE A 224 -10.09 5.44 -2.10
CA ILE A 224 -10.10 4.01 -2.43
C ILE A 224 -10.06 3.89 -3.96
N VAL A 225 -9.03 3.27 -4.49
CA VAL A 225 -8.76 3.12 -5.92
C VAL A 225 -8.96 1.66 -6.33
N ASP A 226 -9.75 1.40 -7.36
CA ASP A 226 -9.86 0.07 -7.98
C ASP A 226 -8.82 -0.06 -9.09
N VAL A 227 -7.76 -0.83 -8.82
CA VAL A 227 -6.65 -1.05 -9.77
C VAL A 227 -7.04 -2.03 -10.86
N CYS A 228 -8.07 -2.86 -10.63
CA CYS A 228 -8.56 -3.84 -11.59
C CYS A 228 -9.50 -3.23 -12.63
N ALA A 229 -10.13 -2.10 -12.35
CA ALA A 229 -11.11 -1.45 -13.22
C ALA A 229 -10.52 -0.35 -14.13
N GLN A 230 -9.25 -0.46 -14.48
CA GLN A 230 -8.55 0.47 -15.35
C GLN A 230 -9.36 0.78 -16.62
N ASN A 231 -9.52 2.08 -16.94
CA ASN A 231 -10.25 2.58 -18.13
C ASN A 231 -11.71 2.12 -18.24
N SER A 232 -12.27 1.58 -17.17
CA SER A 232 -13.69 1.22 -17.15
C SER A 232 -14.56 2.48 -17.02
N ARG A 233 -15.38 2.78 -18.04
CA ARG A 233 -16.42 3.83 -17.95
C ARG A 233 -17.52 3.47 -16.95
N ASN A 234 -17.60 2.23 -16.53
CA ASN A 234 -18.50 1.70 -15.51
C ASN A 234 -17.78 1.55 -14.17
N GLY A 235 -16.95 2.54 -13.80
CA GLY A 235 -16.26 2.58 -12.53
C GLY A 235 -17.17 2.26 -11.35
N MET A 236 -16.57 1.92 -10.22
CA MET A 236 -17.19 1.62 -8.94
C MET A 236 -18.46 2.48 -8.74
N ARG A 237 -19.66 1.88 -8.92
CA ARG A 237 -20.92 2.55 -8.61
C ARG A 237 -21.13 2.47 -7.10
N ILE A 238 -20.95 3.60 -6.46
CA ILE A 238 -21.51 3.82 -5.13
C ILE A 238 -22.94 4.27 -5.35
N THR A 239 -23.90 3.41 -5.12
CA THR A 239 -25.30 3.82 -5.03
C THR A 239 -25.54 4.25 -3.61
N ASP A 240 -25.69 5.54 -3.43
CA ASP A 240 -26.06 6.14 -2.18
C ASP A 240 -27.56 6.39 -2.15
N ASP A 241 -28.16 6.06 -1.09
CA ASP A 241 -29.08 6.76 -0.19
C ASP A 241 -29.42 5.84 0.98
N GLN A 242 -28.95 4.60 0.91
CA GLN A 242 -29.05 3.63 1.99
C GLN A 242 -27.78 2.76 2.11
N GLY A 243 -26.64 3.27 1.65
CA GLY A 243 -25.34 2.66 1.93
C GLY A 243 -25.04 1.36 1.17
N THR A 244 -25.70 1.08 0.04
CA THR A 244 -25.35 -0.08 -0.77
C THR A 244 -24.25 0.31 -1.76
N VAL A 245 -23.01 0.05 -1.38
CA VAL A 245 -21.88 0.16 -2.28
C VAL A 245 -21.77 -1.11 -3.09
N THR A 246 -22.12 -1.05 -4.35
CA THR A 246 -21.85 -2.16 -5.28
C THR A 246 -20.46 -1.98 -5.85
N VAL A 247 -19.45 -2.51 -5.15
CA VAL A 247 -18.15 -2.76 -5.76
C VAL A 247 -18.38 -3.88 -6.77
N ARG A 248 -18.49 -3.56 -8.04
CA ARG A 248 -18.36 -4.59 -9.07
C ARG A 248 -16.91 -5.01 -9.07
N SER A 249 -16.59 -6.00 -8.27
CA SER A 249 -15.44 -6.84 -8.51
C SER A 249 -15.53 -7.30 -9.97
N ALA A 250 -14.48 -7.07 -10.75
CA ALA A 250 -14.33 -7.68 -12.06
C ALA A 250 -14.35 -9.22 -11.96
N SER A 251 -14.46 -9.76 -10.77
CA SER A 251 -14.31 -11.17 -10.41
C SER A 251 -15.55 -12.03 -10.52
N SER A 252 -16.71 -11.52 -10.96
CA SER A 252 -17.86 -12.45 -11.12
C SER A 252 -17.70 -13.45 -12.28
N THR A 253 -16.63 -13.34 -13.08
CA THR A 253 -16.34 -14.26 -14.20
C THR A 253 -14.86 -14.61 -14.40
N SER A 254 -13.93 -14.10 -13.58
CA SER A 254 -12.52 -14.45 -13.70
C SER A 254 -11.96 -14.88 -12.34
N HIS A 255 -11.18 -15.95 -12.34
CA HIS A 255 -10.40 -16.43 -11.18
C HIS A 255 -9.24 -15.51 -10.81
N LEU A 256 -9.33 -14.21 -11.15
CA LEU A 256 -8.26 -13.23 -10.93
C LEU A 256 -8.39 -12.59 -9.56
N ASP A 257 -7.26 -12.36 -8.92
CA ASP A 257 -7.21 -11.67 -7.63
C ASP A 257 -7.66 -10.21 -7.78
N PRO A 258 -8.66 -9.76 -7.02
CA PRO A 258 -9.01 -8.34 -6.96
C PRO A 258 -7.89 -7.55 -6.28
N LEU A 259 -7.70 -6.30 -6.70
CA LEU A 259 -6.69 -5.44 -6.14
C LEU A 259 -7.19 -4.01 -6.02
N TRP A 260 -7.07 -3.46 -4.82
CA TRP A 260 -7.41 -2.07 -4.50
C TRP A 260 -6.23 -1.37 -3.85
N VAL A 261 -6.24 -0.05 -3.90
CA VAL A 261 -5.30 0.78 -3.16
C VAL A 261 -6.07 1.78 -2.31
N VAL A 262 -5.88 1.75 -1.01
CA VAL A 262 -6.30 2.83 -0.12
C VAL A 262 -5.10 3.77 0.00
N ARG A 263 -5.25 5.00 -0.49
CA ARG A 263 -4.18 5.99 -0.53
C ARG A 263 -4.59 7.29 0.14
N ALA A 264 -3.61 8.02 0.62
CA ALA A 264 -3.83 9.34 1.22
C ALA A 264 -2.60 10.24 1.05
N THR A 265 -2.76 11.52 1.32
CA THR A 265 -1.71 12.53 1.20
C THR A 265 -1.43 13.16 2.56
N LYS A 266 -0.15 13.41 2.89
CA LYS A 266 0.20 14.27 4.02
C LYS A 266 -0.07 15.72 3.63
N ARG A 267 -0.89 16.39 4.44
CA ARG A 267 -1.14 17.84 4.35
C ARG A 267 -1.17 18.42 5.75
N GLY A 268 -0.40 19.50 5.94
CA GLY A 268 -0.34 20.26 7.18
C GLY A 268 -1.62 21.02 7.53
#